data_5f99bdad2c39885fda100af659291462
#
_entry.id   5f99bdad2c39885fda100af659291462
#
_cell.length_a   1.000
_cell.length_b   1.000
_cell.length_c   1.000
_cell.angle_alpha   90.00
_cell.angle_beta   90.00
_cell.angle_gamma   90.00
#
_symmetry.space_group_name_H-M   'P 1'
#
loop_
_entity.id
_entity.type
_entity.pdbx_description
1 polymer ?
#
loop_
_entity_poly.entity_id
_entity_poly.type
_entity_poly.pdbx_seq_one_letter_code
_entity_poly.pdbx_strand_id
1 'polypeptide(L)'
;MNDLAAIGPIDLLLVTHAHVDHIGDAPALAKMNNTKLYGPADMVTPLTTLGILPADLGHRFNKTGRVTPLPGIKVTAVQAEHSSLLVWKNPATDKMESHPAGEPMGYIIELENGFKIWHMGDTGLFSDMKFISEHYKPDLVMIPIGGNFTMAPDDAAFALRTWIKPKMVIPMHYNSNPMTKGTLAEFQAAMQGSNIKIIPMTEGETVQF
;
A
#
# COMPACT_ATOMS: atom_id res chain seq x y z
N MET A 1 -16.18 -5.07 -16.10
CA MET A 1 -14.72 -5.35 -16.05
C MET A 1 -14.03 -4.04 -16.35
N ASN A 2 -13.18 -3.58 -15.45
CA ASN A 2 -12.35 -2.43 -15.75
C ASN A 2 -11.40 -2.80 -16.89
N ASP A 3 -11.21 -1.89 -17.84
CA ASP A 3 -10.25 -2.09 -18.92
C ASP A 3 -8.83 -1.93 -18.36
N LEU A 4 -8.22 -3.03 -17.94
CA LEU A 4 -6.85 -3.02 -17.40
C LEU A 4 -5.82 -2.51 -18.42
N ALA A 5 -6.10 -2.63 -19.71
CA ALA A 5 -5.23 -2.13 -20.77
C ALA A 5 -5.20 -0.58 -20.80
N ALA A 6 -6.24 0.07 -20.31
CA ALA A 6 -6.29 1.53 -20.22
C ALA A 6 -5.29 2.12 -19.19
N ILE A 7 -4.76 1.30 -18.28
CA ILE A 7 -3.73 1.72 -17.32
C ILE A 7 -2.41 2.04 -18.05
N GLY A 8 -2.16 1.40 -19.19
CA GLY A 8 -0.92 1.53 -19.93
C GLY A 8 0.22 0.65 -19.41
N PRO A 9 1.47 0.88 -19.86
CA PRO A 9 2.62 0.10 -19.45
C PRO A 9 2.96 0.31 -17.96
N ILE A 10 3.34 -0.77 -17.28
CA ILE A 10 3.69 -0.78 -15.87
C ILE A 10 5.11 -1.32 -15.73
N ASP A 11 6.01 -0.55 -15.13
CA ASP A 11 7.41 -0.93 -14.90
C ASP A 11 7.62 -1.59 -13.53
N LEU A 12 6.76 -1.30 -12.54
CA LEU A 12 6.89 -1.79 -11.17
C LEU A 12 5.52 -2.00 -10.52
N LEU A 13 5.30 -3.17 -9.95
CA LEU A 13 4.14 -3.47 -9.11
C LEU A 13 4.60 -3.74 -7.67
N LEU A 14 4.04 -2.98 -6.73
CA LEU A 14 4.23 -3.16 -5.29
C LEU A 14 2.88 -3.51 -4.66
N VAL A 15 2.81 -4.62 -3.95
CA VAL A 15 1.58 -5.06 -3.26
C VAL A 15 1.85 -5.18 -1.77
N THR A 16 1.11 -4.46 -0.96
CA THR A 16 1.32 -4.38 0.50
C THR A 16 0.89 -5.63 1.25
N HIS A 17 -0.22 -6.25 0.82
CA HIS A 17 -0.79 -7.46 1.43
C HIS A 17 -1.84 -8.09 0.49
N ALA A 18 -2.38 -9.25 0.89
CA ALA A 18 -3.18 -10.10 0.02
C ALA A 18 -4.70 -9.92 0.11
N HIS A 19 -5.21 -8.91 0.81
CA HIS A 19 -6.66 -8.65 0.78
C HIS A 19 -7.11 -8.32 -0.65
N VAL A 20 -8.35 -8.69 -0.97
CA VAL A 20 -8.89 -8.65 -2.33
C VAL A 20 -8.86 -7.25 -2.95
N ASP A 21 -9.06 -6.22 -2.16
CA ASP A 21 -9.03 -4.81 -2.57
C ASP A 21 -7.61 -4.24 -2.76
N HIS A 22 -6.57 -4.98 -2.35
CA HIS A 22 -5.16 -4.61 -2.53
C HIS A 22 -4.47 -5.45 -3.59
N ILE A 23 -4.63 -6.78 -3.53
CA ILE A 23 -4.03 -7.64 -4.54
C ILE A 23 -4.78 -7.58 -5.87
N GLY A 24 -6.12 -7.51 -5.81
CA GLY A 24 -7.02 -7.30 -6.92
C GLY A 24 -6.53 -7.83 -8.26
N ASP A 25 -6.35 -6.92 -9.20
CA ASP A 25 -5.88 -7.20 -10.55
C ASP A 25 -4.34 -7.29 -10.69
N ALA A 26 -3.56 -7.15 -9.60
CA ALA A 26 -2.10 -7.10 -9.67
C ALA A 26 -1.47 -8.32 -10.37
N PRO A 27 -1.92 -9.59 -10.17
CA PRO A 27 -1.39 -10.72 -10.91
C PRO A 27 -1.71 -10.67 -12.42
N ALA A 28 -2.87 -10.09 -12.79
CA ALA A 28 -3.24 -9.91 -14.20
C ALA A 28 -2.38 -8.81 -14.85
N LEU A 29 -2.20 -7.69 -14.17
CA LEU A 29 -1.34 -6.58 -14.61
C LEU A 29 0.12 -7.02 -14.76
N ALA A 30 0.64 -7.82 -13.80
CA ALA A 30 1.99 -8.38 -13.88
C ALA A 30 2.17 -9.22 -15.15
N LYS A 31 1.21 -10.11 -15.45
CA LYS A 31 1.24 -10.96 -16.66
C LYS A 31 1.12 -10.15 -17.94
N MET A 32 0.21 -9.18 -17.99
CA MET A 32 -0.02 -8.33 -19.17
C MET A 32 1.21 -7.51 -19.55
N ASN A 33 1.94 -7.00 -18.55
CA ASN A 33 3.09 -6.13 -18.73
C ASN A 33 4.43 -6.87 -18.68
N ASN A 34 4.43 -8.17 -18.41
CA ASN A 34 5.64 -8.95 -18.10
C ASN A 34 6.49 -8.28 -17.00
N THR A 35 5.82 -7.72 -15.99
CA THR A 35 6.40 -6.91 -14.91
C THR A 35 6.44 -7.68 -13.61
N LYS A 36 7.53 -7.56 -12.86
CA LYS A 36 7.65 -8.20 -11.56
C LYS A 36 6.72 -7.57 -10.53
N LEU A 37 6.02 -8.43 -9.80
CA LEU A 37 5.25 -8.08 -8.62
C LEU A 37 6.12 -8.29 -7.38
N TYR A 38 6.35 -7.24 -6.64
CA TYR A 38 7.08 -7.23 -5.37
C TYR A 38 6.11 -7.21 -4.20
N GLY A 39 6.35 -8.04 -3.19
CA GLY A 39 5.49 -8.07 -2.01
C GLY A 39 6.02 -8.96 -0.89
N PRO A 40 5.25 -9.10 0.21
CA PRO A 40 5.59 -9.99 1.33
C PRO A 40 5.91 -11.40 0.84
N ALA A 41 6.97 -12.00 1.38
CA ALA A 41 7.40 -13.33 0.95
C ALA A 41 6.29 -14.38 1.08
N ASP A 42 5.55 -14.31 2.19
CA ASP A 42 4.46 -15.24 2.48
C ASP A 42 3.17 -14.95 1.70
N MET A 43 3.07 -13.81 1.03
CA MET A 43 2.03 -13.52 0.04
C MET A 43 2.45 -14.02 -1.35
N VAL A 44 3.65 -13.69 -1.79
CA VAL A 44 4.12 -14.03 -3.14
C VAL A 44 4.31 -15.53 -3.30
N THR A 45 4.66 -16.25 -2.23
CA THR A 45 4.83 -17.71 -2.27
C THR A 45 3.55 -18.44 -2.68
N PRO A 46 2.38 -18.28 -2.01
CA PRO A 46 1.15 -18.91 -2.46
C PRO A 46 0.69 -18.41 -3.84
N LEU A 47 0.89 -17.14 -4.20
CA LEU A 47 0.57 -16.68 -5.55
C LEU A 47 1.30 -17.47 -6.64
N THR A 48 2.56 -17.82 -6.42
CA THR A 48 3.36 -18.59 -7.39
C THR A 48 3.10 -20.07 -7.31
N THR A 49 2.95 -20.65 -6.11
CA THR A 49 2.71 -22.10 -5.94
C THR A 49 1.31 -22.53 -6.34
N LEU A 50 0.32 -21.66 -6.24
CA LEU A 50 -1.05 -21.89 -6.71
C LEU A 50 -1.24 -21.58 -8.21
N GLY A 51 -0.18 -21.11 -8.90
CA GLY A 51 -0.24 -20.76 -10.31
C GLY A 51 -1.03 -19.47 -10.62
N ILE A 52 -1.31 -18.64 -9.61
CA ILE A 52 -1.98 -17.35 -9.78
C ILE A 52 -1.04 -16.36 -10.50
N LEU A 53 0.23 -16.40 -10.14
CA LEU A 53 1.31 -15.60 -10.71
C LEU A 53 2.44 -16.51 -11.23
N PRO A 54 3.00 -16.31 -12.44
CA PRO A 54 4.22 -16.99 -12.87
C PRO A 54 5.36 -16.78 -11.88
N ALA A 55 6.14 -17.85 -11.63
CA ALA A 55 7.17 -17.82 -10.59
C ALA A 55 8.28 -16.78 -10.86
N ASP A 56 8.59 -16.53 -12.11
CA ASP A 56 9.58 -15.55 -12.58
C ASP A 56 9.10 -14.09 -12.44
N LEU A 57 7.80 -13.87 -12.31
CA LEU A 57 7.22 -12.54 -12.06
C LEU A 57 7.08 -12.21 -10.57
N GLY A 58 7.19 -13.20 -9.66
CA GLY A 58 7.08 -12.98 -8.22
C GLY A 58 8.41 -12.60 -7.58
N HIS A 59 8.51 -11.43 -6.97
CA HIS A 59 9.68 -11.03 -6.19
C HIS A 59 9.34 -10.90 -4.71
N ARG A 60 10.01 -11.68 -3.88
CA ARG A 60 9.75 -11.81 -2.44
C ARG A 60 10.76 -10.99 -1.65
N PHE A 61 10.27 -10.20 -0.70
CA PHE A 61 11.09 -9.59 0.35
C PHE A 61 10.25 -9.38 1.61
N ASN A 62 10.87 -8.98 2.71
CA ASN A 62 10.18 -8.82 3.99
C ASN A 62 10.47 -7.46 4.61
N LYS A 63 9.73 -7.14 5.68
CA LYS A 63 9.92 -5.92 6.48
C LYS A 63 11.39 -5.72 6.82
N THR A 64 11.84 -4.47 6.76
CA THR A 64 13.23 -3.99 6.84
C THR A 64 14.12 -4.34 5.64
N GLY A 65 13.67 -5.24 4.75
CA GLY A 65 14.36 -5.54 3.50
C GLY A 65 14.29 -4.36 2.52
N ARG A 66 15.34 -4.21 1.72
CA ARG A 66 15.42 -3.20 0.66
C ARG A 66 15.72 -3.86 -0.67
N VAL A 67 15.04 -3.40 -1.71
CA VAL A 67 15.24 -3.79 -3.10
C VAL A 67 15.47 -2.57 -3.98
N THR A 68 16.14 -2.77 -5.12
CA THR A 68 16.32 -1.75 -6.16
C THR A 68 15.67 -2.29 -7.43
N PRO A 69 14.34 -2.20 -7.56
CA PRO A 69 13.62 -2.85 -8.66
C PRO A 69 13.90 -2.23 -10.02
N LEU A 70 14.19 -0.94 -10.04
CA LEU A 70 14.54 -0.15 -11.24
C LEU A 70 15.77 0.71 -10.94
N PRO A 71 16.54 1.12 -11.96
CA PRO A 71 17.65 2.04 -11.78
C PRO A 71 17.21 3.31 -11.03
N GLY A 72 17.91 3.66 -9.95
CA GLY A 72 17.62 4.84 -9.13
C GLY A 72 16.44 4.73 -8.19
N ILE A 73 15.56 3.73 -8.32
CA ILE A 73 14.41 3.52 -7.44
C ILE A 73 14.77 2.53 -6.34
N LYS A 74 14.66 2.95 -5.07
CA LYS A 74 14.85 2.07 -3.91
C LYS A 74 13.53 1.88 -3.19
N VAL A 75 13.20 0.65 -2.85
CA VAL A 75 11.99 0.31 -2.08
C VAL A 75 12.41 -0.42 -0.82
N THR A 76 12.07 0.14 0.33
CA THR A 76 12.27 -0.50 1.63
C THR A 76 10.91 -0.86 2.21
N ALA A 77 10.73 -2.13 2.56
CA ALA A 77 9.54 -2.58 3.26
C ALA A 77 9.60 -2.15 4.73
N VAL A 78 8.50 -1.61 5.24
CA VAL A 78 8.34 -1.20 6.64
C VAL A 78 7.12 -1.86 7.26
N GLN A 79 7.00 -1.80 8.56
CA GLN A 79 5.88 -2.37 9.31
C GLN A 79 4.54 -1.74 8.90
N ALA A 80 3.49 -2.58 8.92
CA ALA A 80 2.08 -2.21 8.94
C ALA A 80 1.35 -3.12 9.92
N GLU A 81 0.44 -2.57 10.72
CA GLU A 81 -0.37 -3.29 11.71
C GLU A 81 -1.73 -3.64 11.12
N HIS A 82 -1.79 -4.79 10.47
CA HIS A 82 -2.99 -5.28 9.79
C HIS A 82 -2.90 -6.79 9.59
N SER A 83 -3.92 -7.41 9.01
CA SER A 83 -3.92 -8.82 8.61
C SER A 83 -3.68 -8.98 7.10
N SER A 84 -3.40 -10.22 6.67
CA SER A 84 -3.19 -10.54 5.26
C SER A 84 -3.71 -11.94 4.98
N LEU A 85 -4.76 -12.03 4.14
CA LEU A 85 -5.39 -13.27 3.76
C LEU A 85 -5.62 -13.28 2.25
N LEU A 86 -5.04 -14.25 1.56
CA LEU A 86 -5.31 -14.48 0.14
C LEU A 86 -6.62 -15.27 0.01
N VAL A 87 -7.60 -14.68 -0.64
CA VAL A 87 -8.83 -15.37 -1.03
C VAL A 87 -8.79 -15.61 -2.52
N TRP A 88 -8.89 -16.86 -2.93
CA TRP A 88 -8.72 -17.27 -4.32
C TRP A 88 -9.74 -18.32 -4.70
N LYS A 89 -10.24 -18.25 -5.95
CA LYS A 89 -11.13 -19.26 -6.51
C LYS A 89 -10.29 -20.32 -7.20
N ASN A 90 -10.24 -21.53 -6.62
CA ASN A 90 -9.51 -22.64 -7.18
C ASN A 90 -10.18 -23.12 -8.47
N PRO A 91 -9.52 -23.05 -9.64
CA PRO A 91 -10.13 -23.43 -10.93
C PRO A 91 -10.39 -24.92 -11.06
N ALA A 92 -9.69 -25.77 -10.31
CA ALA A 92 -9.88 -27.21 -10.35
C ALA A 92 -11.13 -27.69 -9.59
N THR A 93 -11.50 -26.97 -8.52
CA THR A 93 -12.62 -27.33 -7.64
C THR A 93 -13.80 -26.40 -7.75
N ASP A 94 -13.64 -25.26 -8.42
CA ASP A 94 -14.59 -24.13 -8.51
C ASP A 94 -14.99 -23.54 -7.15
N LYS A 95 -14.19 -23.78 -6.09
CA LYS A 95 -14.44 -23.31 -4.72
C LYS A 95 -13.54 -22.16 -4.35
N MET A 96 -14.05 -21.29 -3.47
CA MET A 96 -13.24 -20.28 -2.80
C MET A 96 -12.35 -20.94 -1.74
N GLU A 97 -11.08 -20.60 -1.75
CA GLU A 97 -10.09 -21.02 -0.77
C GLU A 97 -9.45 -19.79 -0.15
N SER A 98 -9.06 -19.91 1.11
CA SER A 98 -8.34 -18.86 1.82
C SER A 98 -6.99 -19.38 2.33
N HIS A 99 -5.94 -18.60 2.10
CA HIS A 99 -4.57 -18.94 2.47
C HIS A 99 -3.98 -17.80 3.32
N PRO A 100 -3.37 -18.10 4.48
CA PRO A 100 -2.55 -17.10 5.17
C PRO A 100 -1.50 -16.53 4.22
N ALA A 101 -1.31 -15.22 4.24
CA ALA A 101 -0.43 -14.53 3.30
C ALA A 101 0.62 -13.65 4.01
N GLY A 102 1.01 -14.08 5.20
CA GLY A 102 2.03 -13.43 6.00
C GLY A 102 1.58 -12.08 6.57
N GLU A 103 2.56 -11.27 6.90
CA GLU A 103 2.34 -9.95 7.50
C GLU A 103 2.29 -8.86 6.42
N PRO A 104 1.36 -7.89 6.53
CA PRO A 104 1.30 -6.74 5.63
C PRO A 104 2.52 -5.85 5.80
N MET A 105 2.81 -5.09 4.75
CA MET A 105 3.91 -4.14 4.70
C MET A 105 3.47 -2.80 4.16
N GLY A 106 4.05 -1.72 4.70
CA GLY A 106 4.15 -0.45 4.00
C GLY A 106 5.45 -0.36 3.21
N TYR A 107 5.58 0.66 2.37
CA TYR A 107 6.77 0.88 1.55
C TYR A 107 7.30 2.31 1.67
N ILE A 108 8.60 2.43 1.90
CA ILE A 108 9.34 3.67 1.66
C ILE A 108 9.91 3.55 0.25
N ILE A 109 9.42 4.38 -0.66
CA ILE A 109 9.84 4.44 -2.06
C ILE A 109 10.69 5.69 -2.23
N GLU A 110 11.99 5.51 -2.50
CA GLU A 110 12.92 6.59 -2.80
C GLU A 110 13.13 6.68 -4.32
N LEU A 111 12.77 7.82 -4.89
CA LEU A 111 12.92 8.13 -6.30
C LEU A 111 14.34 8.58 -6.63
N GLU A 112 14.70 8.68 -7.92
CA GLU A 112 16.02 9.04 -8.41
C GLU A 112 16.51 10.42 -7.93
N ASN A 113 15.58 11.34 -7.73
CA ASN A 113 15.85 12.70 -7.23
C ASN A 113 15.92 12.77 -5.70
N GLY A 114 15.83 11.63 -5.00
CA GLY A 114 15.83 11.53 -3.54
C GLY A 114 14.48 11.82 -2.88
N PHE A 115 13.41 12.10 -3.63
CA PHE A 115 12.06 12.26 -3.10
C PHE A 115 11.57 10.94 -2.52
N LYS A 116 11.01 10.96 -1.32
CA LYS A 116 10.59 9.76 -0.59
C LYS A 116 9.09 9.74 -0.34
N ILE A 117 8.47 8.65 -0.75
CA ILE A 117 7.06 8.38 -0.55
C ILE A 117 6.95 7.25 0.49
N TRP A 118 6.14 7.45 1.53
CA TRP A 118 5.72 6.37 2.40
C TRP A 118 4.29 5.97 2.05
N HIS A 119 4.13 4.88 1.33
CA HIS A 119 2.85 4.23 1.16
C HIS A 119 2.63 3.27 2.32
N MET A 120 1.71 3.60 3.23
CA MET A 120 1.55 2.88 4.49
C MET A 120 0.84 1.53 4.32
N GLY A 121 0.13 1.32 3.21
CA GLY A 121 -0.79 0.20 3.05
C GLY A 121 -1.96 0.31 4.04
N ASP A 122 -2.61 -0.80 4.31
CA ASP A 122 -3.57 -0.87 5.40
C ASP A 122 -2.84 -1.05 6.72
N THR A 123 -3.15 -0.18 7.66
CA THR A 123 -2.54 -0.21 8.98
C THR A 123 -3.41 0.47 10.03
N GLY A 124 -3.42 -0.09 11.24
CA GLY A 124 -3.75 0.62 12.47
C GLY A 124 -2.64 1.56 12.91
N LEU A 125 -2.87 2.26 14.02
CA LEU A 125 -1.89 3.12 14.67
C LEU A 125 -0.86 2.27 15.44
N PHE A 126 0.44 2.53 15.25
CA PHE A 126 1.50 1.85 15.99
C PHE A 126 2.70 2.78 16.27
N SER A 127 3.40 2.55 17.37
CA SER A 127 4.43 3.46 17.89
C SER A 127 5.64 3.65 16.96
N ASP A 128 6.02 2.60 16.23
CA ASP A 128 7.21 2.62 15.38
C ASP A 128 7.04 3.49 14.12
N MET A 129 5.83 4.02 13.87
CA MET A 129 5.64 5.09 12.88
C MET A 129 6.58 6.27 13.14
N LYS A 130 6.84 6.60 14.42
CA LYS A 130 7.80 7.62 14.80
C LYS A 130 9.22 7.28 14.36
N PHE A 131 9.69 6.07 14.69
CA PHE A 131 11.03 5.60 14.31
C PHE A 131 11.20 5.55 12.79
N ILE A 132 10.21 4.99 12.07
CA ILE A 132 10.21 4.90 10.61
C ILE A 132 10.34 6.30 10.00
N SER A 133 9.55 7.25 10.50
CA SER A 133 9.60 8.63 10.00
C SER A 133 10.93 9.32 10.28
N GLU A 134 11.45 9.21 11.49
CA GLU A 134 12.73 9.82 11.87
C GLU A 134 13.90 9.26 11.06
N HIS A 135 13.86 7.96 10.77
CA HIS A 135 14.92 7.27 10.02
C HIS A 135 14.86 7.52 8.51
N TYR A 136 13.68 7.38 7.91
CA TYR A 136 13.55 7.49 6.45
C TYR A 136 13.21 8.91 5.95
N LYS A 137 12.57 9.73 6.77
CA LYS A 137 12.19 11.13 6.48
C LYS A 137 11.39 11.25 5.17
N PRO A 138 10.18 10.65 5.10
CA PRO A 138 9.36 10.71 3.90
C PRO A 138 8.90 12.16 3.62
N ASP A 139 8.93 12.57 2.36
CA ASP A 139 8.40 13.85 1.89
C ASP A 139 6.88 13.82 1.76
N LEU A 140 6.36 12.69 1.29
CA LEU A 140 4.94 12.41 1.10
C LEU A 140 4.54 11.13 1.85
N VAL A 141 3.41 11.16 2.52
CA VAL A 141 2.81 9.99 3.16
C VAL A 141 1.44 9.71 2.56
N MET A 142 1.20 8.48 2.14
CA MET A 142 -0.11 7.98 1.75
C MET A 142 -0.65 7.17 2.93
N ILE A 143 -1.70 7.68 3.60
CA ILE A 143 -2.18 7.18 4.89
C ILE A 143 -3.64 6.77 4.83
N PRO A 144 -4.02 5.57 5.32
CA PRO A 144 -5.42 5.17 5.38
C PRO A 144 -6.13 5.93 6.50
N ILE A 145 -7.38 6.35 6.23
CA ILE A 145 -8.23 7.10 7.17
C ILE A 145 -9.64 6.52 7.29
N GLY A 146 -9.88 5.31 6.80
CA GLY A 146 -11.22 4.74 6.70
C GLY A 146 -11.83 4.28 8.04
N GLY A 147 -11.02 4.06 9.06
CA GLY A 147 -11.47 3.44 10.31
C GLY A 147 -11.79 1.95 10.14
N ASN A 148 -12.34 1.32 11.17
CA ASN A 148 -12.72 -0.08 11.27
C ASN A 148 -11.57 -1.07 11.01
N PHE A 149 -11.02 -1.12 9.81
CA PHE A 149 -9.90 -1.99 9.44
C PHE A 149 -8.55 -1.27 9.48
N THR A 150 -8.55 0.04 9.46
CA THR A 150 -7.37 0.90 9.43
C THR A 150 -7.51 2.02 10.47
N MET A 151 -6.58 2.96 10.49
CA MET A 151 -6.70 4.14 11.36
C MET A 151 -7.99 4.91 11.08
N ALA A 152 -8.64 5.40 12.15
CA ALA A 152 -9.67 6.42 12.03
C ALA A 152 -9.05 7.78 11.65
N PRO A 153 -9.84 8.75 11.17
CA PRO A 153 -9.32 10.06 10.76
C PRO A 153 -8.52 10.80 11.85
N ASP A 154 -8.93 10.70 13.10
CA ASP A 154 -8.26 11.33 14.25
C ASP A 154 -6.96 10.61 14.64
N ASP A 155 -6.91 9.27 14.58
CA ASP A 155 -5.69 8.48 14.79
C ASP A 155 -4.64 8.81 13.73
N ALA A 156 -5.04 8.87 12.46
CA ALA A 156 -4.18 9.24 11.35
C ALA A 156 -3.64 10.68 11.52
N ALA A 157 -4.52 11.61 11.91
CA ALA A 157 -4.12 13.00 12.20
C ALA A 157 -3.16 13.07 13.40
N PHE A 158 -3.39 12.28 14.45
CA PHE A 158 -2.47 12.18 15.60
C PHE A 158 -1.10 11.69 15.16
N ALA A 159 -1.02 10.60 14.38
CA ALA A 159 0.25 10.08 13.87
C ALA A 159 1.02 11.12 13.05
N LEU A 160 0.33 11.80 12.13
CA LEU A 160 0.94 12.81 11.26
C LEU A 160 1.44 14.03 12.04
N ARG A 161 0.65 14.57 12.96
CA ARG A 161 0.97 15.80 13.72
C ARG A 161 2.03 15.55 14.78
N THR A 162 2.05 14.36 15.37
CA THR A 162 2.88 14.06 16.54
C THR A 162 4.17 13.34 16.18
N TRP A 163 4.09 12.34 15.33
CA TRP A 163 5.19 11.40 15.06
C TRP A 163 5.82 11.59 13.68
N ILE A 164 5.01 11.66 12.62
CA ILE A 164 5.52 11.53 11.25
C ILE A 164 5.99 12.88 10.71
N LYS A 165 5.14 13.91 10.78
CA LYS A 165 5.40 15.31 10.38
C LYS A 165 5.98 15.45 8.95
N PRO A 166 5.34 14.83 7.93
CA PRO A 166 5.80 14.94 6.56
C PRO A 166 5.49 16.34 6.00
N LYS A 167 6.03 16.66 4.83
CA LYS A 167 5.64 17.89 4.10
C LYS A 167 4.22 17.79 3.53
N MET A 168 3.87 16.60 3.04
CA MET A 168 2.63 16.34 2.30
C MET A 168 1.99 15.03 2.72
N VAL A 169 0.66 14.95 2.64
CA VAL A 169 -0.10 13.73 2.90
C VAL A 169 -1.21 13.56 1.87
N ILE A 170 -1.38 12.33 1.40
CA ILE A 170 -2.54 11.87 0.63
C ILE A 170 -3.34 10.94 1.54
N PRO A 171 -4.56 11.32 1.96
CA PRO A 171 -5.46 10.40 2.64
C PRO A 171 -5.99 9.37 1.63
N MET A 172 -6.04 8.10 2.03
CA MET A 172 -6.53 7.00 1.20
C MET A 172 -7.41 6.05 1.99
N HIS A 173 -7.98 5.05 1.32
CA HIS A 173 -8.75 3.94 1.90
C HIS A 173 -9.90 4.42 2.81
N TYR A 174 -10.73 5.33 2.33
CA TYR A 174 -11.89 5.87 3.04
C TYR A 174 -13.11 5.98 2.11
N ASN A 175 -14.29 5.89 2.68
CA ASN A 175 -15.58 6.03 1.98
C ASN A 175 -15.75 5.09 0.76
N SER A 176 -15.00 3.99 0.71
CA SER A 176 -15.04 3.03 -0.41
C SER A 176 -16.05 1.90 -0.20
N ASN A 177 -16.46 1.66 1.03
CA ASN A 177 -17.49 0.69 1.39
C ASN A 177 -18.17 1.07 2.73
N PRO A 178 -19.32 0.45 3.08
CA PRO A 178 -20.07 0.79 4.30
C PRO A 178 -19.31 0.61 5.63
N MET A 179 -18.16 -0.08 5.63
CA MET A 179 -17.36 -0.30 6.84
C MET A 179 -16.20 0.70 6.98
N THR A 180 -15.74 1.33 5.90
CA THR A 180 -14.70 2.36 5.91
C THR A 180 -15.33 3.75 5.93
N LYS A 181 -15.94 4.10 7.06
CA LYS A 181 -16.81 5.29 7.23
C LYS A 181 -16.06 6.59 7.49
N GLY A 182 -14.77 6.55 7.77
CA GLY A 182 -13.95 7.74 7.95
C GLY A 182 -14.06 8.66 6.73
N THR A 183 -14.10 9.96 6.97
CA THR A 183 -14.30 10.95 5.92
C THR A 183 -13.13 11.92 5.80
N LEU A 184 -12.96 12.48 4.61
CA LEU A 184 -11.98 13.55 4.38
C LEU A 184 -12.25 14.77 5.26
N ALA A 185 -13.53 15.10 5.50
CA ALA A 185 -13.91 16.25 6.32
C ALA A 185 -13.50 16.06 7.79
N GLU A 186 -13.70 14.88 8.37
CA GLU A 186 -13.24 14.54 9.72
C GLU A 186 -11.72 14.61 9.82
N PHE A 187 -11.02 14.05 8.83
CA PHE A 187 -9.56 14.10 8.78
C PHE A 187 -9.04 15.54 8.69
N GLN A 188 -9.61 16.37 7.81
CA GLN A 188 -9.24 17.78 7.68
C GLN A 188 -9.51 18.56 8.96
N ALA A 189 -10.62 18.30 9.65
CA ALA A 189 -10.93 18.89 10.95
C ALA A 189 -9.89 18.50 12.00
N ALA A 190 -9.51 17.22 12.08
CA ALA A 190 -8.48 16.74 13.01
C ALA A 190 -7.06 17.29 12.69
N MET A 191 -6.81 17.66 11.43
CA MET A 191 -5.55 18.26 10.98
C MET A 191 -5.48 19.77 11.14
N GLN A 192 -6.52 20.44 11.64
CA GLN A 192 -6.52 21.90 11.83
C GLN A 192 -5.31 22.38 12.65
N GLY A 193 -4.68 23.47 12.21
CA GLY A 193 -3.48 24.02 12.80
C GLY A 193 -2.17 23.29 12.48
N SER A 194 -2.23 22.27 11.61
CA SER A 194 -1.04 21.62 11.06
C SER A 194 -0.53 22.35 9.81
N ASN A 195 0.79 22.39 9.63
CA ASN A 195 1.43 22.92 8.42
C ASN A 195 1.60 21.83 7.32
N ILE A 196 1.12 20.62 7.54
CA ILE A 196 1.20 19.51 6.58
C ILE A 196 0.21 19.77 5.44
N LYS A 197 0.70 19.79 4.20
CA LYS A 197 -0.15 19.97 3.02
C LYS A 197 -0.97 18.70 2.78
N ILE A 198 -2.29 18.78 2.94
CA ILE A 198 -3.22 17.69 2.60
C ILE A 198 -3.53 17.77 1.11
N ILE A 199 -3.41 16.65 0.42
CA ILE A 199 -3.69 16.51 -1.01
C ILE A 199 -4.81 15.47 -1.14
N PRO A 200 -6.08 15.88 -1.09
CA PRO A 200 -7.17 14.97 -1.36
C PRO A 200 -7.16 14.60 -2.85
N MET A 201 -7.47 13.35 -3.15
CA MET A 201 -7.57 12.88 -4.53
C MET A 201 -8.92 12.22 -4.77
N THR A 202 -9.40 12.36 -5.99
CA THR A 202 -10.53 11.60 -6.52
C THR A 202 -10.04 10.47 -7.42
N GLU A 203 -10.88 9.47 -7.65
CA GLU A 203 -10.55 8.34 -8.51
C GLU A 203 -10.19 8.85 -9.93
N GLY A 204 -9.06 8.34 -10.45
CA GLY A 204 -8.53 8.74 -11.76
C GLY A 204 -7.77 10.07 -11.79
N GLU A 205 -7.65 10.78 -10.68
CA GLU A 205 -6.91 12.04 -10.61
C GLU A 205 -5.40 11.81 -10.62
N THR A 206 -4.67 12.71 -11.28
CA THR A 206 -3.20 12.73 -11.31
C THR A 206 -2.68 13.99 -10.62
N VAL A 207 -1.71 13.83 -9.72
CA VAL A 207 -1.05 14.94 -9.04
C VAL A 207 0.45 14.92 -9.36
N GLN A 208 1.03 16.10 -9.61
CA GLN A 208 2.47 16.30 -9.81
C GLN A 208 3.10 16.97 -8.58
N PHE A 209 4.32 16.54 -8.23
CA PHE A 209 5.08 17.04 -7.07
C PHE A 209 6.39 17.68 -7.50
#